data_dac046eeb0ff420b025a1498c9e1e48b
#
_entry.id   dac046eeb0ff420b025a1498c9e1e48b
#
_cell.length_a   1.000
_cell.length_b   1.000
_cell.length_c   1.000
_cell.angle_alpha   90.00
_cell.angle_beta   90.00
_cell.angle_gamma   90.00
#
_symmetry.space_group_name_H-M   'P 1'
#
loop_
_entity.id
_entity.type
_entity.pdbx_description
1 polymer ?
#
loop_
_entity_poly.entity_id
_entity_poly.type
_entity_poly.pdbx_seq_one_letter_code
_entity_poly.pdbx_strand_id
1 'polypeptide(L)'
;MRNQYLEQKPDVEELITSHMELVRQIAWHMHGRLHSSIEIEDLIQIGYFGLVTAAQNYTLREGATFASYAGIRIRGAIVDHLRKTSNLCRTTIEMQKKA
;
A
#
# COMPACT_ATOMS: atom_id res chain seq x y z
N MET A 1 -16.86 -16.07 -28.25
CA MET A 1 -16.90 -14.87 -28.18
C MET A 1 -16.33 -14.27 -26.99
N ARG A 2 -16.01 -13.11 -27.05
CA ARG A 2 -15.42 -12.54 -26.02
C ARG A 2 -16.38 -12.33 -25.01
N ASN A 3 -16.00 -12.66 -23.99
CA ASN A 3 -16.83 -12.53 -22.94
C ASN A 3 -16.87 -11.14 -22.47
N GLN A 4 -17.98 -10.55 -22.36
CA GLN A 4 -18.05 -9.22 -21.94
C GLN A 4 -17.70 -9.02 -20.53
N TYR A 5 -17.72 -10.06 -19.76
CA TYR A 5 -17.30 -9.93 -18.41
C TYR A 5 -15.88 -9.55 -18.28
N LEU A 6 -15.09 -9.93 -19.27
CA LEU A 6 -13.70 -9.56 -19.24
C LEU A 6 -13.53 -8.09 -19.39
N GLU A 7 -14.49 -7.44 -20.03
CA GLU A 7 -14.38 -6.03 -20.18
C GLU A 7 -14.72 -5.30 -18.94
N GLN A 8 -15.48 -5.93 -18.05
CA GLN A 8 -15.81 -5.30 -16.81
C GLN A 8 -14.74 -5.48 -15.77
N LYS A 9 -13.83 -6.41 -16.01
CA LYS A 9 -12.74 -6.60 -15.11
C LYS A 9 -11.56 -5.85 -15.61
N PRO A 10 -11.06 -4.89 -14.86
CA PRO A 10 -9.90 -4.13 -15.32
C PRO A 10 -8.71 -5.05 -15.47
N ASP A 11 -7.83 -4.68 -16.38
CA ASP A 11 -6.60 -5.38 -16.56
C ASP A 11 -5.71 -5.09 -15.36
N VAL A 12 -5.39 -6.10 -14.58
CA VAL A 12 -4.62 -5.93 -13.37
C VAL A 12 -3.27 -5.31 -13.66
N GLU A 13 -2.63 -5.76 -14.71
CA GLU A 13 -1.32 -5.25 -15.04
C GLU A 13 -1.38 -3.78 -15.40
N GLU A 14 -2.39 -3.38 -16.12
CA GLU A 14 -2.53 -2.00 -16.48
C GLU A 14 -2.85 -1.14 -15.28
N LEU A 15 -3.67 -1.65 -14.36
CA LEU A 15 -3.96 -0.91 -13.15
C LEU A 15 -2.70 -0.65 -12.35
N ILE A 16 -1.84 -1.64 -12.27
CA ILE A 16 -0.62 -1.50 -11.53
C ILE A 16 0.30 -0.49 -12.19
N THR A 17 0.56 -0.65 -13.48
CA THR A 17 1.54 0.21 -14.14
C THR A 17 1.07 1.65 -14.22
N SER A 18 -0.22 1.87 -14.38
CA SER A 18 -0.71 3.22 -14.51
C SER A 18 -0.83 3.95 -13.18
N HIS A 19 -0.65 3.25 -12.07
CA HIS A 19 -0.77 3.87 -10.76
C HIS A 19 0.50 3.76 -9.93
N MET A 20 1.62 3.46 -10.57
CA MET A 20 2.88 3.37 -9.84
C MET A 20 3.26 4.71 -9.22
N GLU A 21 2.97 5.79 -9.92
CA GLU A 21 3.32 7.09 -9.39
C GLU A 21 2.55 7.40 -8.13
N LEU A 22 1.34 6.89 -8.02
CA LEU A 22 0.55 7.08 -6.82
C LEU A 22 1.26 6.47 -5.61
N VAL A 23 1.88 5.31 -5.80
CA VAL A 23 2.63 4.67 -4.73
C VAL A 23 3.77 5.59 -4.27
N ARG A 24 4.51 6.15 -5.23
CA ARG A 24 5.62 7.01 -4.88
C ARG A 24 5.16 8.25 -4.14
N GLN A 25 4.08 8.85 -4.61
CA GLN A 25 3.57 10.05 -3.97
C GLN A 25 3.16 9.78 -2.53
N ILE A 26 2.44 8.68 -2.33
CA ILE A 26 1.98 8.35 -0.99
C ILE A 26 3.15 8.00 -0.08
N ALA A 27 4.09 7.21 -0.61
CA ALA A 27 5.24 6.80 0.20
C ALA A 27 6.07 8.01 0.62
N TRP A 28 6.34 8.93 -0.30
CA TRP A 28 7.10 10.11 0.04
C TRP A 28 6.36 11.01 1.03
N HIS A 29 5.05 11.13 0.84
CA HIS A 29 4.26 11.94 1.75
C HIS A 29 4.31 11.37 3.16
N MET A 30 4.14 10.06 3.28
CA MET A 30 4.15 9.45 4.60
C MET A 30 5.55 9.43 5.19
N HIS A 31 6.57 9.24 4.36
CA HIS A 31 7.94 9.25 4.84
C HIS A 31 8.29 10.60 5.45
N GLY A 32 7.80 11.69 4.85
CA GLY A 32 8.09 13.01 5.35
C GLY A 32 7.42 13.31 6.68
N ARG A 33 6.40 12.55 7.03
CA ARG A 33 5.71 12.78 8.29
C ARG A 33 6.15 11.85 9.41
N LEU A 34 7.05 10.93 9.09
CA LEU A 34 7.50 9.98 10.09
C LEU A 34 8.86 10.38 10.62
N HIS A 35 9.07 10.06 11.87
CA HIS A 35 10.36 10.30 12.48
C HIS A 35 11.09 8.99 12.64
N SER A 36 10.98 8.13 11.67
CA SER A 36 11.61 6.84 11.76
C SER A 36 12.79 6.79 10.81
N SER A 37 13.60 5.78 10.97
CA SER A 37 14.76 5.60 10.12
C SER A 37 14.46 4.69 8.95
N ILE A 38 13.18 4.48 8.66
CA ILE A 38 12.80 3.63 7.56
C ILE A 38 13.16 4.28 6.25
N GLU A 39 13.77 3.51 5.36
CA GLU A 39 14.17 4.02 4.07
C GLU A 39 12.96 4.24 3.19
N ILE A 40 13.04 5.29 2.36
CA ILE A 40 11.92 5.56 1.46
C ILE A 40 11.70 4.39 0.51
N GLU A 41 12.75 3.70 0.11
CA GLU A 41 12.59 2.58 -0.80
C GLU A 41 11.81 1.46 -0.17
N ASP A 42 11.95 1.27 1.12
CA ASP A 42 11.18 0.25 1.81
C ASP A 42 9.70 0.61 1.81
N LEU A 43 9.40 1.88 2.03
CA LEU A 43 8.02 2.31 2.00
C LEU A 43 7.42 2.16 0.61
N ILE A 44 8.20 2.45 -0.41
CA ILE A 44 7.73 2.31 -1.78
C ILE A 44 7.41 0.85 -2.07
N GLN A 45 8.27 -0.06 -1.63
CA GLN A 45 8.02 -1.47 -1.87
C GLN A 45 6.78 -1.96 -1.15
N ILE A 46 6.60 -1.51 0.09
CA ILE A 46 5.41 -1.89 0.84
C ILE A 46 4.18 -1.31 0.18
N GLY A 47 4.25 -0.06 -0.26
CA GLY A 47 3.14 0.57 -0.95
C GLY A 47 2.83 -0.13 -2.26
N TYR A 48 3.87 -0.56 -2.96
CA TYR A 48 3.68 -1.28 -4.21
C TYR A 48 2.92 -2.58 -3.97
N PHE A 49 3.25 -3.28 -2.88
CA PHE A 49 2.53 -4.48 -2.53
C PHE A 49 1.05 -4.16 -2.30
N GLY A 50 0.78 -3.05 -1.64
CA GLY A 50 -0.60 -2.61 -1.45
C GLY A 50 -1.30 -2.34 -2.77
N LEU A 51 -0.58 -1.74 -3.72
CA LEU A 51 -1.14 -1.46 -5.03
C LEU A 51 -1.46 -2.76 -5.76
N VAL A 52 -0.54 -3.71 -5.73
CA VAL A 52 -0.76 -4.99 -6.39
C VAL A 52 -1.97 -5.70 -5.81
N THR A 53 -2.06 -5.73 -4.49
CA THR A 53 -3.19 -6.35 -3.84
C THR A 53 -4.49 -5.65 -4.21
N ALA A 54 -4.45 -4.32 -4.27
CA ALA A 54 -5.63 -3.57 -4.64
C ALA A 54 -6.06 -3.90 -6.06
N ALA A 55 -5.10 -4.01 -6.96
CA ALA A 55 -5.43 -4.30 -8.35
C ALA A 55 -6.03 -5.69 -8.50
N GLN A 56 -5.56 -6.62 -7.70
CA GLN A 56 -6.06 -7.99 -7.78
C GLN A 56 -7.45 -8.12 -7.20
N ASN A 57 -7.80 -7.25 -6.27
CA ASN A 57 -9.08 -7.36 -5.59
C ASN A 57 -10.11 -6.33 -6.00
N TYR A 58 -9.74 -5.44 -6.91
CA TYR A 58 -10.64 -4.37 -7.29
C TYR A 58 -11.71 -4.88 -8.22
N THR A 59 -12.94 -4.47 -7.97
CA THR A 59 -14.03 -4.73 -8.90
C THR A 59 -14.65 -3.38 -9.19
N LEU A 60 -15.19 -3.26 -10.40
CA LEU A 60 -15.85 -2.03 -10.77
C LEU A 60 -17.10 -1.89 -9.96
N ARG A 61 -17.15 -0.86 -9.14
CA ARG A 61 -18.31 -0.59 -8.34
C ARG A 61 -18.62 0.86 -8.44
N GLU A 62 -19.87 1.18 -8.23
CA GLU A 62 -20.28 2.54 -8.34
C GLU A 62 -19.66 3.36 -7.26
N GLY A 63 -19.24 4.55 -7.60
CA GLY A 63 -18.80 5.51 -6.64
C GLY A 63 -17.36 5.38 -6.20
N ALA A 64 -16.65 4.42 -6.72
CA ALA A 64 -15.25 4.24 -6.30
C ALA A 64 -14.35 4.11 -7.50
N THR A 65 -13.40 5.03 -7.63
CA THR A 65 -12.40 4.89 -8.66
C THR A 65 -11.30 3.99 -8.16
N PHE A 66 -10.55 3.41 -9.08
CA PHE A 66 -9.44 2.58 -8.64
C PHE A 66 -8.40 3.40 -7.91
N ALA A 67 -8.13 4.62 -8.34
CA ALA A 67 -7.13 5.45 -7.67
C ALA A 67 -7.50 5.68 -6.21
N SER A 68 -8.76 5.94 -5.94
CA SER A 68 -9.23 6.14 -4.59
C SER A 68 -9.08 4.88 -3.77
N TYR A 69 -9.52 3.76 -4.32
CA TYR A 69 -9.43 2.50 -3.64
C TYR A 69 -7.97 2.11 -3.39
N ALA A 70 -7.13 2.28 -4.42
CA ALA A 70 -5.72 1.92 -4.29
C ALA A 70 -5.02 2.80 -3.26
N GLY A 71 -5.37 4.08 -3.21
CA GLY A 71 -4.76 4.97 -2.24
C GLY A 71 -4.98 4.49 -0.82
N ILE A 72 -6.19 4.04 -0.52
CA ILE A 72 -6.50 3.53 0.79
C ILE A 72 -5.70 2.27 1.08
N ARG A 73 -5.60 1.39 0.09
CA ARG A 73 -4.89 0.14 0.29
C ARG A 73 -3.38 0.37 0.43
N ILE A 74 -2.84 1.32 -0.32
CA ILE A 74 -1.42 1.62 -0.23
C ILE A 74 -1.10 2.20 1.14
N ARG A 75 -1.88 3.17 1.58
CA ARG A 75 -1.66 3.74 2.90
C ARG A 75 -1.81 2.71 3.99
N GLY A 76 -2.83 1.86 3.84
CA GLY A 76 -3.06 0.81 4.83
C GLY A 76 -1.90 -0.14 4.93
N ALA A 77 -1.31 -0.52 3.81
CA ALA A 77 -0.18 -1.43 3.82
C ALA A 77 1.02 -0.79 4.55
N ILE A 78 1.26 0.48 4.29
CA ILE A 78 2.38 1.16 4.92
C ILE A 78 2.13 1.31 6.42
N VAL A 79 0.94 1.74 6.80
CA VAL A 79 0.61 1.91 8.20
C VAL A 79 0.70 0.59 8.95
N ASP A 80 0.21 -0.47 8.33
CA ASP A 80 0.23 -1.78 8.94
C ASP A 80 1.67 -2.23 9.19
N HIS A 81 2.54 -1.99 8.22
CA HIS A 81 3.95 -2.34 8.38
C HIS A 81 4.59 -1.54 9.50
N LEU A 82 4.29 -0.24 9.55
CA LEU A 82 4.87 0.61 10.57
C LEU A 82 4.40 0.22 11.96
N ARG A 83 3.16 -0.20 12.08
CA ARG A 83 2.66 -0.63 13.36
C ARG A 83 3.36 -1.88 13.83
N LYS A 84 3.58 -2.82 12.94
CA LYS A 84 4.27 -4.03 13.30
C LYS A 84 5.71 -3.75 13.72
N THR A 85 6.39 -2.91 12.97
CA THR A 85 7.76 -2.56 13.29
C THR A 85 7.84 -1.83 14.62
N SER A 86 6.93 -0.91 14.83
CA SER A 86 6.91 -0.14 16.06
C SER A 86 6.65 -1.03 17.26
N ASN A 87 5.73 -1.96 17.14
CA ASN A 87 5.44 -2.88 18.23
C ASN A 87 6.62 -3.74 18.56
N LEU A 88 7.34 -4.21 17.54
CA LEU A 88 8.52 -5.02 17.81
C LEU A 88 9.58 -4.21 18.53
N CYS A 89 9.80 -2.99 18.11
CA CYS A 89 10.78 -2.14 18.77
C CYS A 89 10.38 -1.88 20.19
N ARG A 90 9.12 -1.60 20.43
CA ARG A 90 8.66 -1.30 21.77
C ARG A 90 8.80 -2.51 22.67
N THR A 91 8.46 -3.68 22.16
CA THR A 91 8.58 -4.90 22.94
C THR A 91 10.04 -5.15 23.30
N THR A 92 10.93 -4.98 22.37
CA THR A 92 12.34 -5.18 22.62
C THR A 92 12.85 -4.23 23.70
N ILE A 93 12.45 -2.98 23.62
CA ILE A 93 12.87 -1.98 24.59
C ILE A 93 12.35 -2.33 25.97
N GLU A 94 11.11 -2.74 26.04
CA GLU A 94 10.52 -3.09 27.32
C GLU A 94 11.22 -4.29 27.95
N MET A 95 11.57 -5.26 27.13
CA MET A 95 12.26 -6.42 27.63
C MET A 95 13.65 -6.04 28.15
N GLN A 96 14.30 -5.13 27.46
CA GLN A 96 15.61 -4.68 27.90
C GLN A 96 15.51 -3.94 29.23
N LYS A 97 14.46 -3.16 29.37
CA LYS A 97 14.31 -2.42 30.62
C LYS A 97 14.07 -3.33 31.81
N LYS A 98 13.39 -4.41 31.55
CA LYS A 98 13.12 -5.33 32.64
C LYS A 98 14.32 -6.15 33.00
N ALA A 99 15.20 -6.33 32.06
CA ALA A 99 16.38 -7.10 32.35
C ALA A 99 17.37 -6.27 33.13
#